data_11c0e06276396162d752bdaadf151a3d
#
_entry.id   11c0e06276396162d752bdaadf151a3d
#
_cell.length_a   1.000
_cell.length_b   1.000
_cell.length_c   1.000
_cell.angle_alpha   90.00
_cell.angle_beta   90.00
_cell.angle_gamma   90.00
#
_symmetry.space_group_name_H-M   'P 1'
#
loop_
_entity.id
_entity.type
_entity.pdbx_description
1 polymer ?
#
loop_
_entity_poly.entity_id
_entity_poly.type
_entity_poly.pdbx_seq_one_letter_code
_entity_poly.pdbx_strand_id
1 'polypeptide(L)'
;MKLTFFGAAKAVTGSCHCVEVRGKKILIDCGLQQGRDERDNAVFDFSPNYIDYVIVTHAHIDHSGRIPLLIKDGFQGQIFTTRLTGQLLSVMLQDSAHIQEQDAQWKNQKGKRAGRPPVEPLYTVADAAQVAEHLVTAEYGQIIELFEGVKIRFVDAGHLLGSASVEMWMEEGGVEKKIVFSGDIGNVNQPIIRDPSWVHGADYVVMESTYGDRNHAPVASYTAELAKIIDDTFSKGGDRKSTRLNSSHGKLS
;
A
#
# COMPACT_ATOMS: atom_id res chain seq x y z
N MET A 1 24.52 2.84 6.29
CA MET A 1 23.05 2.94 6.15
C MET A 1 22.68 3.88 5.02
N LYS A 2 21.71 3.54 4.17
CA LYS A 2 21.22 4.39 3.06
C LYS A 2 19.70 4.23 2.94
N LEU A 3 19.00 5.34 2.67
CA LEU A 3 17.56 5.35 2.33
C LEU A 3 17.40 5.83 0.89
N THR A 4 16.61 5.08 0.11
CA THR A 4 16.28 5.40 -1.29
C THR A 4 14.76 5.39 -1.46
N PHE A 5 14.22 6.38 -2.14
CA PHE A 5 12.81 6.50 -2.46
C PHE A 5 12.59 6.07 -3.91
N PHE A 6 11.89 4.96 -4.16
CA PHE A 6 11.55 4.46 -5.49
C PHE A 6 10.16 4.90 -5.94
N GLY A 7 9.27 5.23 -4.98
CA GLY A 7 7.91 5.66 -5.27
C GLY A 7 7.34 6.58 -4.19
N ALA A 8 6.15 7.12 -4.44
CA ALA A 8 5.44 8.12 -3.61
C ALA A 8 6.31 9.35 -3.22
N ALA A 9 7.34 9.64 -3.99
CA ALA A 9 8.16 10.84 -3.85
C ALA A 9 7.72 11.87 -4.90
N LYS A 10 7.07 12.94 -4.46
CA LYS A 10 6.38 13.94 -5.30
C LYS A 10 5.17 13.36 -6.07
N ALA A 11 4.63 12.24 -5.63
CA ALA A 11 3.44 11.58 -6.14
C ALA A 11 2.68 10.98 -4.96
N VAL A 12 1.36 10.77 -5.10
CA VAL A 12 0.51 10.28 -4.02
C VAL A 12 0.57 8.75 -3.90
N THR A 13 0.67 8.03 -5.01
CA THR A 13 0.57 6.57 -5.06
C THR A 13 1.89 5.88 -5.37
N GLY A 14 1.96 4.58 -5.13
CA GLY A 14 3.11 3.75 -5.45
C GLY A 14 4.19 3.80 -4.37
N SER A 15 3.81 3.77 -3.09
CA SER A 15 4.76 3.77 -1.98
C SER A 15 5.77 2.64 -2.10
N CYS A 16 7.05 3.00 -2.15
CA CYS A 16 8.16 2.04 -2.22
C CYS A 16 9.46 2.72 -1.79
N HIS A 17 9.97 2.36 -0.64
CA HIS A 17 11.21 2.91 -0.09
C HIS A 17 12.17 1.77 0.23
N CYS A 18 13.46 1.99 0.04
CA CYS A 18 14.48 0.98 0.32
C CYS A 18 15.46 1.48 1.40
N VAL A 19 15.61 0.70 2.44
CA VAL A 19 16.64 0.87 3.46
C VAL A 19 17.75 -0.14 3.19
N GLU A 20 18.97 0.36 3.04
CA GLU A 20 20.17 -0.45 2.93
C GLU A 20 20.99 -0.33 4.23
N VAL A 21 21.20 -1.44 4.91
CA VAL A 21 21.93 -1.51 6.18
C VAL A 21 22.65 -2.86 6.32
N ARG A 22 23.91 -2.86 6.74
CA ARG A 22 24.73 -4.08 6.93
C ARG A 22 24.73 -5.01 5.69
N GLY A 23 24.69 -4.41 4.50
CA GLY A 23 24.66 -5.14 3.22
C GLY A 23 23.31 -5.76 2.85
N LYS A 24 22.28 -5.59 3.68
CA LYS A 24 20.91 -6.03 3.41
C LYS A 24 20.03 -4.92 2.89
N LYS A 25 19.05 -5.27 2.04
CA LYS A 25 18.07 -4.36 1.46
C LYS A 25 16.66 -4.70 1.93
N ILE A 26 16.01 -3.73 2.53
CA ILE A 26 14.68 -3.83 3.11
C ILE A 26 13.77 -2.87 2.36
N LEU A 27 12.73 -3.36 1.71
CA LEU A 27 11.67 -2.49 1.18
C LEU A 27 10.66 -2.16 2.27
N ILE A 28 10.24 -0.91 2.32
CA ILE A 28 9.05 -0.46 3.04
C ILE A 28 8.02 -0.15 1.98
N ASP A 29 6.97 -0.96 1.95
CA ASP A 29 5.94 -1.04 0.92
C ASP A 29 6.48 -1.39 -0.49
N CYS A 30 5.58 -1.83 -1.36
CA CYS A 30 5.84 -2.09 -2.76
C CYS A 30 4.53 -1.90 -3.54
N GLY A 31 4.14 -0.64 -3.72
CA GLY A 31 2.83 -0.24 -4.18
C GLY A 31 2.72 -0.04 -5.69
N LEU A 32 1.48 -0.18 -6.18
CA LEU A 32 1.11 0.21 -7.55
C LEU A 32 0.97 1.73 -7.66
N GLN A 33 1.53 2.31 -8.69
CA GLN A 33 1.24 3.69 -9.07
C GLN A 33 -0.11 3.75 -9.80
N GLN A 34 -0.90 4.75 -9.48
CA GLN A 34 -2.25 4.94 -10.01
C GLN A 34 -2.49 6.39 -10.41
N GLY A 35 -3.37 6.61 -11.38
CA GLY A 35 -3.80 7.95 -11.74
C GLY A 35 -2.98 8.60 -12.85
N ARG A 36 -2.90 9.95 -12.83
CA ARG A 36 -2.30 10.72 -13.92
C ARG A 36 -0.78 10.62 -14.01
N ASP A 37 -0.14 10.36 -12.88
CA ASP A 37 1.32 10.27 -12.73
C ASP A 37 1.80 8.81 -12.76
N GLU A 38 0.94 7.90 -13.24
CA GLU A 38 1.26 6.49 -13.36
C GLU A 38 2.46 6.30 -14.29
N ARG A 39 3.52 5.73 -13.73
CA ARG A 39 4.67 5.22 -14.49
C ARG A 39 4.40 3.77 -14.87
N ASP A 40 5.33 3.18 -15.60
CA ASP A 40 5.26 1.76 -15.94
C ASP A 40 5.42 0.89 -14.67
N ASN A 41 4.31 0.35 -14.19
CA ASN A 41 4.29 -0.53 -13.03
C ASN A 41 5.00 -1.87 -13.27
N ALA A 42 5.26 -2.23 -14.52
CA ALA A 42 5.94 -3.48 -14.89
C ALA A 42 7.45 -3.43 -14.63
N VAL A 43 8.03 -2.24 -14.43
CA VAL A 43 9.47 -2.08 -14.28
C VAL A 43 9.82 -1.65 -12.86
N PHE A 44 10.78 -2.33 -12.25
CA PHE A 44 11.41 -1.91 -11.01
C PHE A 44 12.72 -1.15 -11.29
N ASP A 45 12.97 -0.06 -10.56
CA ASP A 45 14.24 0.66 -10.59
C ASP A 45 15.37 -0.08 -9.82
N PHE A 46 15.11 -1.33 -9.43
CA PHE A 46 16.03 -2.21 -8.71
C PHE A 46 15.78 -3.67 -9.16
N SER A 47 16.71 -4.57 -8.84
CA SER A 47 16.53 -6.00 -9.12
C SER A 47 15.86 -6.69 -7.94
N PRO A 48 14.66 -7.29 -8.12
CA PRO A 48 13.89 -7.94 -7.05
C PRO A 48 14.64 -9.03 -6.26
N ASN A 49 15.51 -9.79 -6.92
CA ASN A 49 16.32 -10.83 -6.31
C ASN A 49 17.41 -10.34 -5.33
N TYR A 50 17.67 -9.02 -5.28
CA TYR A 50 18.58 -8.42 -4.31
C TYR A 50 17.87 -7.79 -3.11
N ILE A 51 16.54 -7.93 -3.03
CA ILE A 51 15.77 -7.51 -1.86
C ILE A 51 15.72 -8.67 -0.87
N ASP A 52 16.14 -8.41 0.39
CA ASP A 52 16.16 -9.41 1.43
C ASP A 52 14.84 -9.49 2.20
N TYR A 53 14.20 -8.34 2.43
CA TYR A 53 12.98 -8.21 3.22
C TYR A 53 12.02 -7.16 2.64
N VAL A 54 10.73 -7.40 2.84
CA VAL A 54 9.68 -6.39 2.60
C VAL A 54 8.92 -6.17 3.91
N ILE A 55 8.64 -4.93 4.24
CA ILE A 55 7.78 -4.56 5.37
C ILE A 55 6.58 -3.82 4.80
N VAL A 56 5.38 -4.31 5.05
CA VAL A 56 4.14 -3.73 4.52
C VAL A 56 3.43 -2.99 5.64
N THR A 57 3.20 -1.69 5.42
CA THR A 57 2.52 -0.83 6.38
C THR A 57 1.03 -1.14 6.45
N HIS A 58 0.38 -1.34 5.31
CA HIS A 58 -1.04 -1.68 5.22
C HIS A 58 -1.40 -2.25 3.83
N ALA A 59 -2.66 -2.71 3.67
CA ALA A 59 -3.06 -3.51 2.53
C ALA A 59 -3.53 -2.72 1.29
N HIS A 60 -3.54 -1.39 1.28
CA HIS A 60 -3.92 -0.64 0.08
C HIS A 60 -3.00 -0.97 -1.09
N ILE A 61 -3.56 -0.95 -2.29
CA ILE A 61 -2.87 -1.39 -3.51
C ILE A 61 -1.70 -0.47 -3.89
N ASP A 62 -1.77 0.80 -3.55
CA ASP A 62 -0.67 1.76 -3.72
C ASP A 62 0.46 1.60 -2.68
N HIS A 63 0.32 0.67 -1.74
CA HIS A 63 1.36 0.24 -0.79
C HIS A 63 1.78 -1.23 -0.97
N SER A 64 0.94 -2.06 -1.55
CA SER A 64 1.17 -3.51 -1.64
C SER A 64 1.07 -4.11 -3.05
N GLY A 65 0.48 -3.37 -3.99
CA GLY A 65 -0.01 -3.94 -5.25
C GLY A 65 1.06 -4.43 -6.22
N ARG A 66 2.35 -4.18 -6.01
CA ARG A 66 3.45 -4.74 -6.81
C ARG A 66 4.17 -5.91 -6.12
N ILE A 67 3.73 -6.33 -4.95
CA ILE A 67 4.32 -7.48 -4.24
C ILE A 67 4.22 -8.77 -5.04
N PRO A 68 3.08 -9.13 -5.69
CA PRO A 68 3.03 -10.32 -6.54
C PRO A 68 4.03 -10.26 -7.71
N LEU A 69 4.18 -9.10 -8.33
CA LEU A 69 5.16 -8.89 -9.40
C LEU A 69 6.60 -9.01 -8.85
N LEU A 70 6.86 -8.48 -7.67
CA LEU A 70 8.18 -8.58 -7.01
C LEU A 70 8.60 -10.05 -6.81
N ILE A 71 7.66 -10.92 -6.38
CA ILE A 71 7.90 -12.37 -6.22
C ILE A 71 8.09 -13.02 -7.59
N LYS A 72 7.22 -12.75 -8.54
CA LYS A 72 7.32 -13.24 -9.93
C LYS A 72 8.67 -12.92 -10.56
N ASP A 73 9.22 -11.74 -10.26
CA ASP A 73 10.51 -11.26 -10.78
C ASP A 73 11.72 -11.69 -9.94
N GLY A 74 11.53 -12.60 -8.98
CA GLY A 74 12.62 -13.31 -8.31
C GLY A 74 12.90 -12.95 -6.85
N PHE A 75 12.04 -12.19 -6.18
CA PHE A 75 12.12 -12.00 -4.73
C PHE A 75 11.89 -13.33 -4.01
N GLN A 76 12.76 -13.66 -3.04
CA GLN A 76 12.71 -14.89 -2.27
C GLN A 76 12.70 -14.66 -0.74
N GLY A 77 12.67 -13.40 -0.32
CA GLY A 77 12.76 -13.01 1.09
C GLY A 77 11.42 -13.15 1.83
N GLN A 78 11.38 -12.61 3.04
CA GLN A 78 10.20 -12.59 3.89
C GLN A 78 9.48 -11.23 3.81
N ILE A 79 8.16 -11.28 3.95
CA ILE A 79 7.29 -10.11 3.95
C ILE A 79 6.69 -9.96 5.34
N PHE A 80 7.11 -8.93 6.07
CA PHE A 80 6.64 -8.65 7.42
C PHE A 80 5.47 -7.67 7.39
N THR A 81 4.43 -7.97 8.15
CA THR A 81 3.26 -7.10 8.29
C THR A 81 2.49 -7.42 9.57
N THR A 82 1.47 -6.63 9.90
CA THR A 82 0.55 -6.99 10.97
C THR A 82 -0.33 -8.19 10.55
N ARG A 83 -0.84 -8.93 11.53
CA ARG A 83 -1.69 -10.10 11.26
C ARG A 83 -2.93 -9.74 10.42
N LEU A 84 -3.59 -8.63 10.73
CA LEU A 84 -4.79 -8.21 9.99
C LEU A 84 -4.45 -7.73 8.57
N THR A 85 -3.36 -7.00 8.39
CA THR A 85 -2.88 -6.62 7.05
C THR A 85 -2.56 -7.86 6.22
N GLY A 86 -1.90 -8.88 6.80
CA GLY A 86 -1.63 -10.14 6.09
C GLY A 86 -2.89 -10.85 5.60
N GLN A 87 -3.96 -10.84 6.41
CA GLN A 87 -5.27 -11.39 6.00
C GLN A 87 -5.91 -10.57 4.87
N LEU A 88 -5.84 -9.24 4.94
CA LEU A 88 -6.37 -8.36 3.90
C LEU A 88 -5.57 -8.49 2.59
N LEU A 89 -4.25 -8.59 2.65
CA LEU A 89 -3.40 -8.79 1.48
C LEU A 89 -3.82 -10.01 0.67
N SER A 90 -4.17 -11.12 1.34
CA SER A 90 -4.62 -12.35 0.67
C SER A 90 -5.87 -12.15 -0.18
N VAL A 91 -6.75 -11.23 0.20
CA VAL A 91 -7.96 -10.90 -0.56
C VAL A 91 -7.69 -9.82 -1.59
N MET A 92 -7.05 -8.71 -1.16
CA MET A 92 -6.84 -7.52 -1.99
C MET A 92 -5.95 -7.78 -3.20
N LEU A 93 -4.88 -8.55 -3.03
CA LEU A 93 -3.95 -8.84 -4.12
C LEU A 93 -4.54 -9.80 -5.16
N GLN A 94 -5.35 -10.78 -4.73
CA GLN A 94 -6.05 -11.66 -5.66
C GLN A 94 -7.15 -10.92 -6.43
N ASP A 95 -7.90 -10.03 -5.77
CA ASP A 95 -8.89 -9.18 -6.44
C ASP A 95 -8.22 -8.25 -7.46
N SER A 96 -7.10 -7.60 -7.09
CA SER A 96 -6.30 -6.79 -8.00
C SER A 96 -5.82 -7.58 -9.21
N ALA A 97 -5.32 -8.80 -9.02
CA ALA A 97 -4.90 -9.68 -10.09
C ALA A 97 -6.06 -10.03 -11.03
N HIS A 98 -7.22 -10.40 -10.48
CA HIS A 98 -8.41 -10.73 -11.24
C HIS A 98 -8.87 -9.55 -12.12
N ILE A 99 -8.87 -8.34 -11.58
CA ILE A 99 -9.20 -7.13 -12.34
C ILE A 99 -8.20 -6.92 -13.49
N GLN A 100 -6.90 -7.08 -13.25
CA GLN A 100 -5.87 -6.95 -14.28
C GLN A 100 -6.02 -8.00 -15.39
N GLU A 101 -6.35 -9.25 -15.03
CA GLU A 101 -6.63 -10.32 -16.02
C GLU A 101 -7.86 -9.98 -16.88
N GLN A 102 -8.94 -9.49 -16.27
CA GLN A 102 -10.14 -9.07 -17.01
C GLN A 102 -9.84 -7.88 -17.93
N ASP A 103 -9.12 -6.89 -17.45
CA ASP A 103 -8.72 -5.72 -18.25
C ASP A 103 -7.84 -6.12 -19.44
N ALA A 104 -6.90 -7.04 -19.24
CA ALA A 104 -6.07 -7.58 -20.31
C ALA A 104 -6.92 -8.32 -21.36
N GLN A 105 -7.83 -9.18 -20.90
CA GLN A 105 -8.75 -9.90 -21.81
C GLN A 105 -9.62 -8.92 -22.64
N TRP A 106 -10.17 -7.91 -22.00
CA TRP A 106 -11.00 -6.90 -22.67
C TRP A 106 -10.18 -6.09 -23.70
N LYS A 107 -8.97 -5.63 -23.32
CA LYS A 107 -8.04 -4.94 -24.23
C LYS A 107 -7.69 -5.83 -25.42
N ASN A 108 -7.43 -7.12 -25.19
CA ASN A 108 -7.09 -8.08 -26.22
C ASN A 108 -8.24 -8.34 -27.19
N GLN A 109 -9.49 -8.48 -26.68
CA GLN A 109 -10.67 -8.63 -27.55
C GLN A 109 -10.86 -7.41 -28.47
N LYS A 110 -10.69 -6.19 -27.94
CA LYS A 110 -10.75 -4.96 -28.73
C LYS A 110 -9.56 -4.81 -29.68
N GLY A 111 -8.37 -5.13 -29.20
CA GLY A 111 -7.11 -5.02 -29.95
C GLY A 111 -7.03 -5.98 -31.13
N LYS A 112 -7.60 -7.18 -30.99
CA LYS A 112 -7.61 -8.21 -32.06
C LYS A 112 -8.21 -7.72 -33.37
N ARG A 113 -9.28 -6.91 -33.31
CA ARG A 113 -9.90 -6.31 -34.50
C ARG A 113 -9.03 -5.23 -35.15
N ALA A 114 -8.10 -4.64 -34.39
CA ALA A 114 -7.20 -3.59 -34.83
C ALA A 114 -5.78 -4.09 -35.11
N GLY A 115 -5.53 -5.41 -35.08
CA GLY A 115 -4.20 -6.01 -35.29
C GLY A 115 -3.15 -5.63 -34.24
N ARG A 116 -3.58 -5.24 -33.03
CA ARG A 116 -2.66 -4.89 -31.94
C ARG A 116 -2.10 -6.14 -31.25
N PRO A 117 -0.85 -6.10 -30.76
CA PRO A 117 -0.29 -7.21 -30.00
C PRO A 117 -1.09 -7.43 -28.70
N PRO A 118 -1.15 -8.66 -28.18
CA PRO A 118 -1.82 -8.95 -26.93
C PRO A 118 -1.10 -8.25 -25.76
N VAL A 119 -1.90 -7.84 -24.75
CA VAL A 119 -1.44 -7.27 -23.50
C VAL A 119 -1.59 -8.34 -22.42
N GLU A 120 -0.59 -8.50 -21.59
CA GLU A 120 -0.61 -9.40 -20.43
C GLU A 120 -0.84 -8.59 -19.14
N PRO A 121 -1.47 -9.19 -18.10
CA PRO A 121 -1.55 -8.59 -16.78
C PRO A 121 -0.14 -8.53 -16.16
N LEU A 122 0.09 -7.60 -15.23
CA LEU A 122 1.37 -7.54 -14.51
C LEU A 122 1.65 -8.86 -13.79
N TYR A 123 0.60 -9.41 -13.17
CA TYR A 123 0.61 -10.70 -12.49
C TYR A 123 -0.79 -11.33 -12.52
N THR A 124 -0.84 -12.63 -12.34
CA THR A 124 -2.07 -13.43 -12.34
C THR A 124 -2.57 -13.66 -10.91
N VAL A 125 -3.80 -14.18 -10.76
CA VAL A 125 -4.33 -14.62 -9.46
C VAL A 125 -3.43 -15.71 -8.83
N ALA A 126 -2.83 -16.58 -9.66
CA ALA A 126 -1.89 -17.59 -9.18
C ALA A 126 -0.60 -16.98 -8.62
N ASP A 127 -0.07 -15.93 -9.26
CA ASP A 127 1.10 -15.19 -8.75
C ASP A 127 0.75 -14.49 -7.42
N ALA A 128 -0.42 -13.86 -7.33
CA ALA A 128 -0.87 -13.19 -6.11
C ALA A 128 -1.07 -14.16 -4.93
N ALA A 129 -1.48 -15.39 -5.18
CA ALA A 129 -1.63 -16.41 -4.15
C ALA A 129 -0.30 -16.83 -3.51
N GLN A 130 0.82 -16.74 -4.23
CA GLN A 130 2.15 -17.09 -3.72
C GLN A 130 2.62 -16.13 -2.61
N VAL A 131 2.08 -14.91 -2.53
CA VAL A 131 2.42 -13.94 -1.48
C VAL A 131 2.25 -14.54 -0.08
N ALA A 132 1.25 -15.39 0.12
CA ALA A 132 0.99 -16.04 1.41
C ALA A 132 2.18 -16.88 1.94
N GLU A 133 2.98 -17.44 1.05
CA GLU A 133 4.15 -18.28 1.41
C GLU A 133 5.31 -17.45 1.98
N HIS A 134 5.36 -16.16 1.68
CA HIS A 134 6.38 -15.22 2.12
C HIS A 134 5.98 -14.44 3.39
N LEU A 135 4.70 -14.49 3.80
CA LEU A 135 4.17 -13.66 4.89
C LEU A 135 4.66 -14.12 6.27
N VAL A 136 5.18 -13.16 7.02
CA VAL A 136 5.45 -13.26 8.46
C VAL A 136 4.63 -12.19 9.16
N THR A 137 3.69 -12.61 10.00
CA THR A 137 2.78 -11.67 10.67
C THR A 137 3.18 -11.43 12.12
N ALA A 138 2.93 -10.20 12.60
CA ALA A 138 3.20 -9.77 13.95
C ALA A 138 2.01 -9.05 14.57
N GLU A 139 2.00 -8.96 15.89
CA GLU A 139 1.06 -8.11 16.62
C GLU A 139 1.64 -6.69 16.81
N TYR A 140 0.75 -5.71 17.01
CA TYR A 140 1.20 -4.37 17.36
C TYR A 140 2.03 -4.36 18.64
N GLY A 141 3.08 -3.54 18.66
CA GLY A 141 3.98 -3.40 19.79
C GLY A 141 5.02 -4.52 19.91
N GLN A 142 4.90 -5.61 19.17
CA GLN A 142 5.89 -6.69 19.16
C GLN A 142 7.18 -6.22 18.48
N ILE A 143 8.32 -6.39 19.15
CA ILE A 143 9.63 -6.15 18.55
C ILE A 143 10.05 -7.42 17.81
N ILE A 144 10.42 -7.26 16.55
CA ILE A 144 10.92 -8.31 15.67
C ILE A 144 12.36 -7.97 15.31
N GLU A 145 13.26 -8.89 15.53
CA GLU A 145 14.62 -8.81 15.00
C GLU A 145 14.63 -9.42 13.60
N LEU A 146 14.83 -8.59 12.57
CA LEU A 146 14.94 -9.06 11.18
C LEU A 146 16.24 -9.82 10.96
N PHE A 147 17.32 -9.27 11.50
CA PHE A 147 18.67 -9.85 11.56
C PHE A 147 19.49 -9.03 12.55
N GLU A 148 20.70 -9.50 12.87
CA GLU A 148 21.59 -8.86 13.83
C GLU A 148 21.75 -7.35 13.58
N GLY A 149 21.39 -6.55 14.57
CA GLY A 149 21.47 -5.08 14.54
C GLY A 149 20.31 -4.39 13.85
N VAL A 150 19.27 -5.11 13.38
CA VAL A 150 18.08 -4.50 12.80
C VAL A 150 16.79 -5.06 13.39
N LYS A 151 16.01 -4.19 14.02
CA LYS A 151 14.73 -4.52 14.66
C LYS A 151 13.62 -3.63 14.13
N ILE A 152 12.41 -4.17 14.09
CA ILE A 152 11.21 -3.42 13.73
C ILE A 152 10.11 -3.58 14.77
N ARG A 153 9.16 -2.65 14.77
CA ARG A 153 7.91 -2.73 15.51
C ARG A 153 6.80 -2.07 14.71
N PHE A 154 5.64 -2.70 14.67
CA PHE A 154 4.42 -2.12 14.11
C PHE A 154 3.65 -1.38 15.19
N VAL A 155 3.22 -0.15 14.88
CA VAL A 155 2.42 0.72 15.73
C VAL A 155 1.14 1.08 14.99
N ASP A 156 -0.02 1.00 15.65
CA ASP A 156 -1.31 1.24 14.99
C ASP A 156 -1.36 2.63 14.36
N ALA A 157 -1.58 2.70 13.06
CA ALA A 157 -1.67 3.95 12.29
C ALA A 157 -3.10 4.49 12.19
N GLY A 158 -4.11 3.74 12.64
CA GLY A 158 -5.51 4.19 12.68
C GLY A 158 -6.14 4.47 11.32
N HIS A 159 -5.55 3.97 10.22
CA HIS A 159 -6.00 4.26 8.86
C HIS A 159 -7.00 3.23 8.34
N LEU A 160 -6.66 1.95 8.45
CA LEU A 160 -7.56 0.84 8.18
C LEU A 160 -7.23 -0.36 9.08
N LEU A 161 -8.01 -1.43 9.01
CA LEU A 161 -7.77 -2.63 9.81
C LEU A 161 -6.36 -3.17 9.54
N GLY A 162 -5.54 -3.24 10.58
CA GLY A 162 -4.18 -3.73 10.49
C GLY A 162 -3.14 -2.71 10.05
N SER A 163 -3.52 -1.49 9.66
CA SER A 163 -2.57 -0.45 9.23
C SER A 163 -1.57 -0.12 10.32
N ALA A 164 -0.33 0.10 9.95
CA ALA A 164 0.74 0.38 10.90
C ALA A 164 1.73 1.43 10.41
N SER A 165 2.17 2.27 11.33
CA SER A 165 3.47 2.91 11.22
C SER A 165 4.55 1.91 11.63
N VAL A 166 5.71 2.00 10.99
CA VAL A 166 6.85 1.10 11.21
C VAL A 166 7.97 1.86 11.91
N GLU A 167 8.32 1.43 13.11
CA GLU A 167 9.55 1.84 13.76
C GLU A 167 10.66 0.85 13.40
N MET A 168 11.79 1.34 12.97
CA MET A 168 12.96 0.53 12.63
C MET A 168 14.20 1.07 13.35
N TRP A 169 14.84 0.21 14.14
CA TRP A 169 16.12 0.47 14.78
C TRP A 169 17.20 -0.25 13.99
N MET A 170 18.27 0.45 13.70
CA MET A 170 19.38 -0.04 12.90
C MET A 170 20.70 0.30 13.57
N GLU A 171 21.60 -0.67 13.61
CA GLU A 171 22.98 -0.48 14.07
C GLU A 171 23.94 -0.88 12.93
N GLU A 172 24.90 -0.03 12.60
CA GLU A 172 25.96 -0.29 11.62
C GLU A 172 27.21 0.49 11.99
N GLY A 173 28.35 -0.22 12.14
CA GLY A 173 29.63 0.40 12.45
C GLY A 173 29.65 1.12 13.80
N GLY A 174 28.92 0.67 14.79
CA GLY A 174 28.82 1.28 16.13
C GLY A 174 27.90 2.51 16.19
N VAL A 175 27.16 2.79 15.12
CA VAL A 175 26.17 3.89 15.05
C VAL A 175 24.78 3.31 15.06
N GLU A 176 23.98 3.65 16.06
CA GLU A 176 22.56 3.33 16.13
C GLU A 176 21.71 4.48 15.57
N LYS A 177 20.67 4.13 14.80
CA LYS A 177 19.67 5.04 14.28
C LYS A 177 18.29 4.44 14.36
N LYS A 178 17.31 5.28 14.68
CA LYS A 178 15.89 4.96 14.63
C LYS A 178 15.23 5.76 13.50
N ILE A 179 14.60 5.06 12.58
CA ILE A 179 13.75 5.65 11.55
C ILE A 179 12.30 5.20 11.72
N VAL A 180 11.37 6.10 11.43
CA VAL A 180 9.93 5.81 11.46
C VAL A 180 9.37 6.04 10.07
N PHE A 181 8.61 5.07 9.57
CA PHE A 181 7.79 5.19 8.37
C PHE A 181 6.33 5.26 8.79
N SER A 182 5.65 6.35 8.46
CA SER A 182 4.27 6.55 8.90
C SER A 182 3.28 5.54 8.29
N GLY A 183 3.55 5.06 7.07
CA GLY A 183 2.48 4.59 6.22
C GLY A 183 1.44 5.70 6.04
N ASP A 184 0.20 5.35 5.80
CA ASP A 184 -0.91 6.28 5.81
C ASP A 184 -1.47 6.40 7.24
N ILE A 185 -1.70 7.63 7.69
CA ILE A 185 -2.18 7.93 9.05
C ILE A 185 -3.68 8.20 9.01
N GLY A 186 -4.43 7.53 9.86
CA GLY A 186 -5.87 7.71 9.99
C GLY A 186 -6.26 8.92 10.83
N ASN A 187 -7.56 9.22 10.81
CA ASN A 187 -8.15 10.24 11.66
C ASN A 187 -8.51 9.68 13.04
N VAL A 188 -8.56 10.54 14.04
CA VAL A 188 -9.05 10.22 15.38
C VAL A 188 -10.57 10.08 15.42
N ASN A 189 -11.09 9.34 16.42
CA ASN A 189 -12.52 9.15 16.67
C ASN A 189 -13.29 8.52 15.48
N GLN A 190 -12.64 7.66 14.69
CA GLN A 190 -13.31 6.92 13.62
C GLN A 190 -14.05 5.70 14.18
N PRO A 191 -15.30 5.39 13.68
CA PRO A 191 -15.98 4.17 14.08
C PRO A 191 -15.17 2.94 13.63
N ILE A 192 -15.11 1.90 14.49
CA ILE A 192 -14.55 0.57 14.21
C ILE A 192 -13.02 0.51 14.22
N ILE A 193 -12.32 1.57 13.83
CA ILE A 193 -10.86 1.65 13.76
C ILE A 193 -10.34 2.37 15.01
N ARG A 194 -9.21 1.93 15.54
CA ARG A 194 -8.56 2.60 16.67
C ARG A 194 -7.93 3.91 16.21
N ASP A 195 -7.79 4.84 17.13
CA ASP A 195 -7.03 6.06 16.87
C ASP A 195 -5.55 5.74 16.60
N PRO A 196 -4.86 6.55 15.79
CA PRO A 196 -3.43 6.42 15.59
C PRO A 196 -2.66 6.48 16.91
N SER A 197 -1.72 5.57 17.10
CA SER A 197 -0.85 5.58 18.27
C SER A 197 0.35 6.49 18.07
N TRP A 198 0.78 7.15 19.13
CA TRP A 198 1.94 8.03 19.08
C TRP A 198 3.26 7.25 19.05
N VAL A 199 4.17 7.69 18.19
CA VAL A 199 5.55 7.21 18.13
C VAL A 199 6.46 8.28 18.73
N HIS A 200 7.37 7.87 19.62
CA HIS A 200 8.30 8.77 20.30
C HIS A 200 9.74 8.49 19.96
N GLY A 201 10.51 9.55 19.85
CA GLY A 201 11.97 9.49 19.69
C GLY A 201 12.37 8.77 18.38
N ALA A 202 12.66 9.53 17.34
CA ALA A 202 13.21 9.03 16.09
C ALA A 202 14.34 9.96 15.62
N ASP A 203 15.37 9.41 15.00
CA ASP A 203 16.38 10.21 14.31
C ASP A 203 15.85 10.74 12.97
N TYR A 204 15.04 9.91 12.30
CA TYR A 204 14.45 10.23 10.99
C TYR A 204 12.99 9.80 10.95
N VAL A 205 12.18 10.57 10.21
CA VAL A 205 10.76 10.25 9.96
C VAL A 205 10.51 10.37 8.47
N VAL A 206 9.96 9.31 7.87
CA VAL A 206 9.39 9.32 6.52
C VAL A 206 7.89 9.31 6.69
N MET A 207 7.23 10.39 6.28
CA MET A 207 5.83 10.64 6.59
C MET A 207 5.06 11.03 5.33
N GLU A 208 3.81 10.54 5.22
CA GLU A 208 2.88 11.00 4.18
C GLU A 208 2.63 12.51 4.30
N SER A 209 2.27 13.12 3.18
CA SER A 209 1.91 14.54 3.13
C SER A 209 0.73 14.81 2.19
N THR A 210 -0.16 13.85 2.04
CA THR A 210 -1.33 13.91 1.14
C THR A 210 -2.22 15.13 1.43
N TYR A 211 -2.41 15.45 2.71
CA TYR A 211 -3.12 16.64 3.17
C TYR A 211 -2.20 17.66 3.85
N GLY A 212 -0.91 17.65 3.53
CA GLY A 212 0.09 18.51 4.17
C GLY A 212 -0.11 20.02 3.91
N ASP A 213 -0.88 20.39 2.89
CA ASP A 213 -1.16 21.76 2.48
C ASP A 213 -2.57 22.26 2.87
N ARG A 214 -3.44 21.41 3.45
CA ARG A 214 -4.83 21.75 3.75
C ARG A 214 -5.39 20.95 4.91
N ASN A 215 -6.45 21.48 5.52
CA ASN A 215 -7.23 20.78 6.51
C ASN A 215 -8.45 20.10 5.86
N HIS A 216 -8.90 18.99 6.47
CA HIS A 216 -10.21 18.44 6.15
C HIS A 216 -11.31 19.43 6.54
N ALA A 217 -12.40 19.47 5.75
CA ALA A 217 -13.59 20.23 6.15
C ALA A 217 -14.12 19.68 7.50
N PRO A 218 -14.60 20.56 8.39
CA PRO A 218 -15.25 20.10 9.61
C PRO A 218 -16.38 19.14 9.28
N VAL A 219 -16.42 17.99 9.96
CA VAL A 219 -17.49 17.01 9.80
C VAL A 219 -18.75 17.56 10.51
N ALA A 220 -19.51 18.38 9.82
CA ALA A 220 -20.92 18.56 10.14
C ALA A 220 -21.64 17.23 9.82
N SER A 221 -22.60 16.83 10.64
CA SER A 221 -23.33 15.57 10.53
C SER A 221 -23.47 15.04 9.06
N TYR A 222 -22.61 14.11 8.64
CA TYR A 222 -22.67 13.46 7.32
C TYR A 222 -24.06 12.88 7.01
N THR A 223 -24.77 12.43 8.06
CA THR A 223 -26.14 11.90 7.93
C THR A 223 -27.12 12.97 7.47
N ALA A 224 -27.07 14.18 8.05
CA ALA A 224 -27.96 15.26 7.67
C ALA A 224 -27.64 15.79 6.26
N GLU A 225 -26.36 15.88 5.90
CA GLU A 225 -25.95 16.30 4.56
C GLU A 225 -26.32 15.25 3.51
N LEU A 226 -26.12 13.97 3.81
CA LEU A 226 -26.54 12.87 2.92
C LEU A 226 -28.04 12.86 2.72
N ALA A 227 -28.83 13.01 3.79
CA ALA A 227 -30.29 13.07 3.71
C ALA A 227 -30.73 14.24 2.79
N LYS A 228 -30.18 15.44 3.00
CA LYS A 228 -30.44 16.60 2.16
C LYS A 228 -30.13 16.35 0.67
N ILE A 229 -28.97 15.76 0.38
CA ILE A 229 -28.58 15.45 -1.01
C ILE A 229 -29.53 14.42 -1.64
N ILE A 230 -30.02 13.45 -0.86
CA ILE A 230 -30.98 12.45 -1.31
C ILE A 230 -32.33 13.14 -1.63
N ASP A 231 -32.84 13.95 -0.70
CA ASP A 231 -34.11 14.66 -0.86
C ASP A 231 -34.08 15.64 -2.05
N ASP A 232 -32.99 16.41 -2.19
CA ASP A 232 -32.77 17.32 -3.31
C ASP A 232 -32.68 16.56 -4.65
N THR A 233 -32.15 15.36 -4.67
CA THR A 233 -32.05 14.54 -5.88
C THR A 233 -33.41 13.99 -6.28
N PHE A 234 -34.17 13.44 -5.35
CA PHE A 234 -35.51 12.90 -5.60
C PHE A 234 -36.51 14.01 -5.99
N SER A 235 -36.44 15.17 -5.35
CA SER A 235 -37.33 16.30 -5.70
C SER A 235 -37.13 16.77 -7.14
N LYS A 236 -35.96 16.55 -7.74
CA LYS A 236 -35.64 16.84 -9.14
C LYS A 236 -35.92 15.68 -10.10
N GLY A 237 -36.50 14.57 -9.61
CA GLY A 237 -36.75 13.36 -10.38
C GLY A 237 -35.48 12.60 -10.78
N GLY A 238 -34.37 12.86 -10.09
CA GLY A 238 -33.09 12.20 -10.33
C GLY A 238 -32.92 10.91 -9.54
N ASP A 239 -32.01 10.08 -10.00
CA ASP A 239 -31.49 8.91 -9.26
C ASP A 239 -30.10 9.22 -8.72
N ARG A 240 -29.83 8.80 -7.47
CA ARG A 240 -28.49 8.93 -6.87
C ARG A 240 -27.82 7.60 -6.77
N LYS A 241 -26.78 7.43 -7.56
CA LYS A 241 -25.86 6.30 -7.41
C LYS A 241 -24.80 6.65 -6.33
N SER A 242 -24.86 5.98 -5.20
CA SER A 242 -23.74 5.98 -4.24
C SER A 242 -22.67 5.06 -4.78
N THR A 243 -21.59 5.63 -5.28
CA THR A 243 -20.40 4.85 -5.61
C THR A 243 -19.53 4.78 -4.35
N ARG A 244 -19.35 3.59 -3.78
CA ARG A 244 -18.16 3.34 -3.00
C ARG A 244 -16.96 3.62 -3.90
N LEU A 245 -15.97 4.33 -3.40
CA LEU A 245 -14.65 4.33 -4.00
C LEU A 245 -14.06 2.92 -3.85
N ASN A 246 -14.44 2.05 -4.76
CA ASN A 246 -13.64 0.88 -5.06
C ASN A 246 -12.65 1.35 -6.11
N SER A 247 -11.39 1.22 -5.83
CA SER A 247 -10.29 1.40 -6.80
C SER A 247 -10.44 0.48 -8.04
N SER A 248 -11.41 -0.44 -8.02
CA SER A 248 -11.72 -1.42 -9.06
C SER A 248 -12.73 -0.96 -10.12
N HIS A 249 -13.34 0.22 -10.02
CA HIS A 249 -14.29 0.70 -11.03
C HIS A 249 -13.65 1.78 -11.90
N GLY A 250 -12.67 1.36 -12.69
CA GLY A 250 -12.30 2.05 -13.90
C GLY A 250 -13.49 2.09 -14.84
N LYS A 251 -14.05 3.31 -15.04
CA LYS A 251 -14.85 3.75 -16.17
C LYS A 251 -15.82 2.72 -16.76
N LEU A 252 -17.05 2.73 -16.28
CA LEU A 252 -18.21 2.50 -17.12
C LEU A 252 -18.63 3.87 -17.66
N SER A 253 -18.28 4.13 -18.92
CA SER A 253 -18.83 5.20 -19.77
C SER A 253 -20.25 4.86 -20.14
#